data_00a5cb9b98d74625fe80ebc10e105786
#
_entry.id   00a5cb9b98d74625fe80ebc10e105786
#
_cell.length_a   1.000
_cell.length_b   1.000
_cell.length_c   1.000
_cell.angle_alpha   90.00
_cell.angle_beta   90.00
_cell.angle_gamma   90.00
#
_symmetry.space_group_name_H-M   'P 1'
#
loop_
_entity.id
_entity.type
_entity.pdbx_description
1 polymer ?
#
loop_
_entity_poly.entity_id
_entity_poly.type
_entity_poly.pdbx_seq_one_letter_code
_entity_poly.pdbx_strand_id
1 'polypeptide(L)'
;MIFSDDYIKNIITKIEDASKNKDKDYFCLTRDIFQARIDSYALRTTKYLESAIIGEIGNNTFDHNFDYAEGHLRGTYLNLEEIENTVILADFGRGIRKSLEKVYQAKDDKDAIEIAFTQRISGRAPEQRGNGLKFVLENVKDKNWSLYYQSGKGCCVINNKNVIFNYSDLNIIGCLAIFVFDGGEK
;
A
#
# COMPACT_ATOMS: atom_id res chain seq x y z
N MET A 1 -3.89 0.76 -20.23
CA MET A 1 -4.17 1.02 -18.80
C MET A 1 -3.09 0.31 -18.01
N ILE A 2 -2.28 1.04 -17.22
CA ILE A 2 -1.12 0.47 -16.49
C ILE A 2 -1.58 -0.62 -15.51
N PHE A 3 -2.75 -0.46 -14.88
CA PHE A 3 -3.31 -1.40 -13.91
C PHE A 3 -4.56 -2.08 -14.49
N SER A 4 -4.36 -3.11 -15.35
CA SER A 4 -5.46 -3.95 -15.83
C SER A 4 -5.86 -4.98 -14.77
N ASP A 5 -7.10 -5.47 -14.81
CA ASP A 5 -7.58 -6.49 -13.88
C ASP A 5 -6.75 -7.76 -13.92
N ASP A 6 -6.31 -8.18 -15.11
CA ASP A 6 -5.45 -9.36 -15.28
C ASP A 6 -4.06 -9.14 -14.67
N TYR A 7 -3.50 -7.94 -14.78
CA TYR A 7 -2.25 -7.58 -14.13
C TYR A 7 -2.38 -7.66 -12.60
N ILE A 8 -3.45 -7.08 -12.05
CA ILE A 8 -3.71 -7.11 -10.61
C ILE A 8 -3.94 -8.55 -10.09
N LYS A 9 -4.72 -9.36 -10.82
CA LYS A 9 -4.92 -10.79 -10.49
C LYS A 9 -3.60 -11.55 -10.45
N ASN A 10 -2.72 -11.34 -11.43
CA ASN A 10 -1.40 -11.98 -11.45
C ASN A 10 -0.54 -11.57 -10.25
N ILE A 11 -0.58 -10.31 -9.84
CA ILE A 11 0.13 -9.83 -8.65
C ILE A 11 -0.43 -10.50 -7.38
N ILE A 12 -1.75 -10.54 -7.22
CA ILE A 12 -2.39 -11.19 -6.06
C ILE A 12 -1.98 -12.67 -5.98
N THR A 13 -2.00 -13.39 -7.10
CA THR A 13 -1.56 -14.79 -7.15
C THR A 13 -0.10 -14.95 -6.71
N LYS A 14 0.81 -14.10 -7.19
CA LYS A 14 2.22 -14.13 -6.77
C LYS A 14 2.38 -13.87 -5.26
N ILE A 15 1.61 -12.92 -4.70
CA ILE A 15 1.64 -12.60 -3.26
C ILE A 15 1.13 -13.80 -2.45
N GLU A 16 0.04 -14.43 -2.86
CA GLU A 16 -0.50 -15.61 -2.20
C GLU A 16 0.47 -16.80 -2.22
N ASP A 17 1.13 -17.04 -3.35
CA ASP A 17 2.10 -18.12 -3.47
C ASP A 17 3.35 -17.85 -2.64
N ALA A 18 3.88 -16.63 -2.64
CA ALA A 18 4.98 -16.23 -1.78
C ALA A 18 4.61 -16.38 -0.28
N SER A 19 3.37 -16.06 0.08
CA SER A 19 2.84 -16.23 1.43
C SER A 19 2.78 -17.70 1.85
N LYS A 20 2.23 -18.58 1.00
CA LYS A 20 2.15 -20.03 1.26
C LYS A 20 3.53 -20.66 1.46
N ASN A 21 4.50 -20.22 0.66
CA ASN A 21 5.88 -20.72 0.70
C ASN A 21 6.72 -20.05 1.80
N LYS A 22 6.17 -19.11 2.56
CA LYS A 22 6.88 -18.30 3.57
C LYS A 22 8.16 -17.67 3.01
N ASP A 23 8.05 -17.13 1.82
CA ASP A 23 9.18 -16.59 1.09
C ASP A 23 9.74 -15.35 1.82
N LYS A 24 10.91 -15.55 2.45
CA LYS A 24 11.57 -14.52 3.26
C LYS A 24 12.16 -13.39 2.40
N ASP A 25 12.32 -13.60 1.10
CA ASP A 25 12.84 -12.57 0.20
C ASP A 25 11.79 -11.49 -0.05
N TYR A 26 10.50 -11.84 0.09
CA TYR A 26 9.39 -10.92 -0.10
C TYR A 26 8.68 -10.52 1.19
N PHE A 27 8.64 -11.38 2.23
CA PHE A 27 7.92 -11.05 3.45
C PHE A 27 8.80 -10.43 4.53
N CYS A 28 8.41 -9.25 5.00
CA CYS A 28 8.95 -8.58 6.16
C CYS A 28 8.09 -8.91 7.38
N LEU A 29 8.54 -9.82 8.23
CA LEU A 29 7.77 -10.30 9.38
C LEU A 29 7.76 -9.31 10.55
N THR A 30 8.72 -8.39 10.59
CA THR A 30 8.83 -7.34 11.62
C THR A 30 9.07 -5.99 10.98
N ARG A 31 8.73 -4.94 11.72
CA ARG A 31 8.99 -3.56 11.30
C ARG A 31 10.48 -3.31 11.04
N ASP A 32 11.36 -3.87 11.87
CA ASP A 32 12.80 -3.66 11.73
C ASP A 32 13.33 -4.24 10.41
N ILE A 33 12.86 -5.45 10.03
CA ILE A 33 13.22 -6.05 8.73
C ILE A 33 12.70 -5.18 7.58
N PHE A 34 11.46 -4.71 7.68
CA PHE A 34 10.88 -3.83 6.68
C PHE A 34 11.68 -2.53 6.54
N GLN A 35 11.97 -1.86 7.65
CA GLN A 35 12.74 -0.62 7.66
C GLN A 35 14.15 -0.82 7.08
N ALA A 36 14.86 -1.88 7.49
CA ALA A 36 16.20 -2.19 6.97
C ALA A 36 16.21 -2.39 5.45
N ARG A 37 15.17 -3.01 4.87
CA ARG A 37 15.05 -3.16 3.42
C ARG A 37 14.83 -1.83 2.71
N ILE A 38 13.98 -0.97 3.25
CA ILE A 38 13.72 0.36 2.68
C ILE A 38 14.97 1.23 2.77
N ASP A 39 15.68 1.22 3.90
CA ASP A 39 16.92 1.98 4.08
C ASP A 39 18.00 1.49 3.10
N SER A 40 18.15 0.18 2.93
CA SER A 40 19.04 -0.38 1.92
C SER A 40 18.66 0.02 0.50
N TYR A 41 17.37 0.00 0.17
CA TYR A 41 16.87 0.48 -1.13
C TYR A 41 17.19 1.96 -1.33
N ALA A 42 16.90 2.82 -0.36
CA ALA A 42 17.19 4.24 -0.42
C ALA A 42 18.68 4.53 -0.65
N LEU A 43 19.56 3.84 0.09
CA LEU A 43 21.01 4.02 -0.01
C LEU A 43 21.57 3.55 -1.37
N ARG A 44 21.07 2.44 -1.91
CA ARG A 44 21.54 1.90 -3.20
C ARG A 44 21.05 2.70 -4.40
N THR A 45 19.84 3.21 -4.34
CA THR A 45 19.17 3.85 -5.48
C THR A 45 19.14 5.36 -5.40
N THR A 46 19.44 5.96 -4.24
CA THR A 46 19.24 7.38 -3.91
C THR A 46 17.79 7.85 -4.00
N LYS A 47 16.81 6.92 -4.03
CA LYS A 47 15.37 7.19 -4.14
C LYS A 47 14.76 7.43 -2.76
N TYR A 48 15.10 8.54 -2.13
CA TYR A 48 14.69 8.85 -0.75
C TYR A 48 13.20 9.17 -0.63
N LEU A 49 12.61 9.86 -1.59
CA LEU A 49 11.17 10.18 -1.57
C LEU A 49 10.32 8.93 -1.80
N GLU A 50 10.71 8.09 -2.75
CA GLU A 50 10.11 6.80 -3.00
C GLU A 50 10.13 5.94 -1.75
N SER A 51 11.28 5.88 -1.08
CA SER A 51 11.46 5.15 0.18
C SER A 51 10.56 5.67 1.30
N ALA A 52 10.39 6.99 1.40
CA ALA A 52 9.47 7.59 2.37
C ALA A 52 8.01 7.19 2.09
N ILE A 53 7.59 7.21 0.82
CA ILE A 53 6.24 6.79 0.40
C ILE A 53 6.00 5.30 0.68
N ILE A 54 6.96 4.44 0.36
CA ILE A 54 6.92 3.00 0.67
C ILE A 54 6.80 2.81 2.19
N GLY A 55 7.61 3.58 2.96
CA GLY A 55 7.59 3.55 4.41
C GLY A 55 6.24 3.90 5.02
N GLU A 56 5.56 4.93 4.52
CA GLU A 56 4.23 5.33 5.00
C GLU A 56 3.19 4.22 4.82
N ILE A 57 3.18 3.56 3.67
CA ILE A 57 2.22 2.47 3.40
C ILE A 57 2.56 1.22 4.21
N GLY A 58 3.80 0.76 4.17
CA GLY A 58 4.17 -0.48 4.85
C GLY A 58 4.09 -0.35 6.38
N ASN A 59 4.40 0.81 6.96
CA ASN A 59 4.24 1.03 8.39
C ASN A 59 2.77 0.93 8.84
N ASN A 60 1.81 1.24 7.98
CA ASN A 60 0.39 1.04 8.29
C ASN A 60 0.04 -0.43 8.58
N THR A 61 0.74 -1.39 7.96
CA THR A 61 0.58 -2.82 8.27
C THR A 61 0.89 -3.11 9.73
N PHE A 62 2.06 -2.66 10.20
CA PHE A 62 2.50 -2.91 11.58
C PHE A 62 1.69 -2.12 12.61
N ASP A 63 1.15 -1.00 12.20
CA ASP A 63 0.37 -0.13 13.07
C ASP A 63 -1.10 -0.55 13.22
N HIS A 64 -1.69 -1.12 12.17
CA HIS A 64 -3.14 -1.35 12.10
C HIS A 64 -3.54 -2.78 11.75
N ASN A 65 -2.71 -3.52 11.04
CA ASN A 65 -3.07 -4.80 10.44
C ASN A 65 -2.32 -5.99 11.02
N PHE A 66 -1.15 -5.78 11.61
CA PHE A 66 -0.26 -6.86 12.04
C PHE A 66 -0.92 -7.86 13.00
N ASP A 67 -1.70 -7.38 13.97
CA ASP A 67 -2.35 -8.22 14.96
C ASP A 67 -3.56 -9.01 14.41
N TYR A 68 -4.03 -8.67 13.22
CA TYR A 68 -5.21 -9.27 12.60
C TYR A 68 -4.87 -10.32 11.54
N ALA A 69 -3.62 -10.40 11.11
CA ALA A 69 -3.16 -11.44 10.21
C ALA A 69 -2.76 -12.69 11.00
N GLU A 70 -3.16 -13.86 10.52
CA GLU A 70 -2.90 -15.14 11.19
C GLU A 70 -1.68 -15.88 10.60
N GLY A 71 -0.88 -16.48 11.47
CA GLY A 71 0.16 -17.44 11.09
C GLY A 71 1.15 -16.88 10.07
N HIS A 72 1.24 -17.53 8.91
CA HIS A 72 2.16 -17.18 7.83
C HIS A 72 1.79 -15.91 7.06
N LEU A 73 0.58 -15.37 7.30
CA LEU A 73 0.10 -14.14 6.68
C LEU A 73 0.53 -12.87 7.43
N ARG A 74 1.20 -13.02 8.58
CA ARG A 74 1.70 -11.87 9.34
C ARG A 74 2.84 -11.18 8.61
N GLY A 75 2.87 -9.86 8.67
CA GLY A 75 3.89 -9.01 8.08
C GLY A 75 3.45 -8.32 6.81
N THR A 76 4.40 -7.70 6.15
CA THR A 76 4.21 -6.97 4.89
C THR A 76 4.93 -7.70 3.77
N TYR A 77 4.21 -8.03 2.70
CA TYR A 77 4.83 -8.36 1.42
C TYR A 77 5.46 -7.09 0.85
N LEU A 78 6.72 -7.18 0.45
CA LEU A 78 7.48 -6.10 -0.15
C LEU A 78 8.30 -6.62 -1.32
N ASN A 79 7.96 -6.20 -2.51
CA ASN A 79 8.76 -6.42 -3.71
C ASN A 79 9.26 -5.06 -4.23
N LEU A 80 10.58 -4.93 -4.39
CA LEU A 80 11.29 -3.74 -4.86
C LEU A 80 11.91 -4.05 -6.22
N GLU A 81 11.12 -4.05 -7.30
CA GLU A 81 11.61 -4.29 -8.66
C GLU A 81 12.28 -3.03 -9.23
N GLU A 82 13.61 -2.98 -9.09
CA GLU A 82 14.40 -1.81 -9.51
C GLU A 82 14.42 -1.61 -11.02
N ILE A 83 14.31 -2.69 -11.81
CA ILE A 83 14.40 -2.64 -13.29
C ILE A 83 13.19 -1.92 -13.89
N GLU A 84 12.00 -2.14 -13.32
CA GLU A 84 10.75 -1.54 -13.80
C GLU A 84 10.29 -0.35 -12.98
N ASN A 85 11.10 0.09 -12.00
CA ASN A 85 10.71 1.11 -11.00
C ASN A 85 9.36 0.82 -10.34
N THR A 86 9.02 -0.46 -10.25
CA THR A 86 7.77 -0.94 -9.68
C THR A 86 8.01 -1.42 -8.26
N VAL A 87 7.14 -0.99 -7.34
CA VAL A 87 7.14 -1.45 -5.96
C VAL A 87 5.76 -1.97 -5.61
N ILE A 88 5.73 -3.16 -5.01
CA ILE A 88 4.50 -3.82 -4.58
C ILE A 88 4.56 -4.04 -3.07
N LEU A 89 3.53 -3.56 -2.37
CA LEU A 89 3.30 -3.84 -0.96
C LEU A 89 1.94 -4.49 -0.77
N ALA A 90 1.86 -5.47 0.12
CA ALA A 90 0.58 -6.01 0.54
C ALA A 90 0.62 -6.51 1.99
N ASP A 91 -0.53 -6.51 2.62
CA ASP A 91 -0.77 -7.16 3.90
C ASP A 91 -2.10 -7.92 3.87
N PHE A 92 -2.28 -8.83 4.83
CA PHE A 92 -3.49 -9.63 5.01
C PHE A 92 -4.23 -9.24 6.30
N GLY A 93 -4.13 -7.98 6.68
CA GLY A 93 -4.75 -7.48 7.89
C GLY A 93 -6.24 -7.14 7.74
N ARG A 94 -6.75 -6.32 8.65
CA ARG A 94 -8.18 -5.96 8.70
C ARG A 94 -8.64 -4.97 7.64
N GLY A 95 -7.71 -4.37 6.89
CA GLY A 95 -7.99 -3.37 5.87
C GLY A 95 -8.38 -1.98 6.40
N ILE A 96 -8.51 -1.03 5.48
CA ILE A 96 -8.73 0.39 5.79
C ILE A 96 -10.06 0.63 6.50
N ARG A 97 -11.16 0.07 6.00
CA ARG A 97 -12.49 0.33 6.55
C ARG A 97 -12.59 0.00 8.04
N LYS A 98 -12.12 -1.19 8.44
CA LYS A 98 -12.08 -1.59 9.84
C LYS A 98 -11.06 -0.79 10.66
N SER A 99 -9.97 -0.34 10.05
CA SER A 99 -8.97 0.49 10.72
C SER A 99 -9.52 1.86 11.10
N LEU A 100 -10.44 2.40 10.31
CA LEU A 100 -11.09 3.68 10.57
C LEU A 100 -12.33 3.60 11.47
N GLU A 101 -12.87 2.41 11.72
CA GLU A 101 -14.18 2.19 12.37
C GLU A 101 -14.37 2.96 13.70
N LYS A 102 -13.30 3.15 14.46
CA LYS A 102 -13.32 3.89 15.73
C LYS A 102 -13.47 5.40 15.59
N VAL A 103 -13.12 5.96 14.44
CA VAL A 103 -13.04 7.42 14.19
C VAL A 103 -13.93 7.87 13.05
N TYR A 104 -14.31 6.98 12.17
CA TYR A 104 -15.15 7.25 11.00
C TYR A 104 -15.95 6.01 10.59
N GLN A 105 -17.25 6.17 10.44
CA GLN A 105 -18.16 5.12 9.96
C GLN A 105 -18.27 5.20 8.42
N ALA A 106 -17.35 4.53 7.73
CA ALA A 106 -17.35 4.49 6.28
C ALA A 106 -18.57 3.71 5.75
N LYS A 107 -19.23 4.25 4.74
CA LYS A 107 -20.40 3.63 4.08
C LYS A 107 -20.02 2.28 3.47
N ASP A 108 -18.85 2.24 2.81
CA ASP A 108 -18.30 1.08 2.13
C ASP A 108 -16.77 1.19 2.02
N ASP A 109 -16.14 0.25 1.34
CA ASP A 109 -14.67 0.20 1.22
C ASP A 109 -14.12 1.35 0.36
N LYS A 110 -14.86 1.80 -0.65
CA LYS A 110 -14.49 2.95 -1.48
C LYS A 110 -14.49 4.24 -0.66
N ASP A 111 -15.56 4.50 0.10
CA ASP A 111 -15.66 5.66 0.99
C ASP A 111 -14.52 5.65 2.03
N ALA A 112 -14.20 4.48 2.58
CA ALA A 112 -13.09 4.33 3.52
C ALA A 112 -11.73 4.72 2.90
N ILE A 113 -11.45 4.28 1.68
CA ILE A 113 -10.22 4.63 0.96
C ILE A 113 -10.20 6.12 0.62
N GLU A 114 -11.29 6.66 0.08
CA GLU A 114 -11.39 8.08 -0.27
C GLU A 114 -11.09 8.97 0.95
N ILE A 115 -11.71 8.67 2.08
CA ILE A 115 -11.47 9.38 3.34
C ILE A 115 -10.02 9.24 3.81
N ALA A 116 -9.45 8.02 3.77
CA ALA A 116 -8.08 7.78 4.21
C ALA A 116 -7.03 8.53 3.39
N PHE A 117 -7.27 8.72 2.10
CA PHE A 117 -6.37 9.44 1.21
C PHE A 117 -6.58 10.96 1.19
N THR A 118 -7.79 11.44 1.48
CA THR A 118 -8.12 12.87 1.31
C THR A 118 -8.22 13.63 2.62
N GLN A 119 -8.53 12.95 3.73
CA GLN A 119 -8.74 13.61 5.02
C GLN A 119 -7.65 13.27 6.03
N ARG A 120 -7.48 14.16 7.02
CA ARG A 120 -6.56 13.93 8.13
C ARG A 120 -7.27 13.14 9.23
N ILE A 121 -7.40 11.83 9.04
CA ILE A 121 -8.05 10.93 10.00
C ILE A 121 -7.06 9.81 10.38
N SER A 122 -6.93 9.54 11.68
CA SER A 122 -6.14 8.44 12.19
C SER A 122 -6.99 7.58 13.13
N GLY A 123 -6.99 6.28 12.92
CA GLY A 123 -7.58 5.31 13.85
C GLY A 123 -6.87 5.22 15.22
N ARG A 124 -5.82 6.02 15.44
CA ARG A 124 -5.00 6.06 16.65
C ARG A 124 -5.28 7.27 17.55
N ALA A 125 -6.53 7.71 17.69
CA ALA A 125 -6.79 8.78 18.65
C ALA A 125 -6.22 8.39 20.03
N PRO A 126 -5.47 9.29 20.74
CA PRO A 126 -5.34 10.73 20.53
C PRO A 126 -4.11 11.17 19.71
N GLU A 127 -3.36 10.26 19.07
CA GLU A 127 -2.17 10.63 18.30
C GLU A 127 -2.55 11.43 17.05
N GLN A 128 -1.93 12.61 16.89
CA GLN A 128 -2.13 13.50 15.72
C GLN A 128 -1.45 12.99 14.43
N ARG A 129 -1.33 11.67 14.24
CA ARG A 129 -0.91 11.05 13.00
C ARG A 129 -2.14 10.84 12.12
N GLY A 130 -2.01 10.62 10.85
CA GLY A 130 -3.15 10.44 9.91
C GLY A 130 -2.93 11.19 8.60
N ASN A 131 -1.66 11.53 8.30
CA ASN A 131 -1.29 12.19 7.07
C ASN A 131 -0.56 11.26 6.09
N GLY A 132 -0.27 10.00 6.45
CA GLY A 132 0.58 9.11 5.66
C GLY A 132 0.02 8.87 4.25
N LEU A 133 -1.23 8.43 4.11
CA LEU A 133 -1.83 8.21 2.80
C LEU A 133 -2.10 9.51 2.04
N LYS A 134 -2.38 10.62 2.74
CA LYS A 134 -2.48 11.95 2.13
C LYS A 134 -1.13 12.41 1.59
N PHE A 135 -0.05 12.24 2.34
CA PHE A 135 1.32 12.50 1.88
C PHE A 135 1.65 11.66 0.63
N VAL A 136 1.27 10.38 0.62
CA VAL A 136 1.41 9.51 -0.56
C VAL A 136 0.67 10.08 -1.76
N LEU A 137 -0.61 10.42 -1.61
CA LEU A 137 -1.43 10.99 -2.66
C LEU A 137 -0.80 12.25 -3.28
N GLU A 138 -0.41 13.20 -2.43
CA GLU A 138 0.14 14.49 -2.84
C GLU A 138 1.45 14.30 -3.63
N ASN A 139 2.37 13.48 -3.14
CA ASN A 139 3.65 13.25 -3.79
C ASN A 139 3.55 12.44 -5.08
N VAL A 140 2.72 11.38 -5.11
CA VAL A 140 2.51 10.59 -6.33
C VAL A 140 1.94 11.46 -7.45
N LYS A 141 0.98 12.35 -7.14
CA LYS A 141 0.45 13.32 -8.09
C LYS A 141 1.49 14.34 -8.55
N ASP A 142 2.22 14.94 -7.60
CA ASP A 142 3.20 15.98 -7.90
C ASP A 142 4.30 15.47 -8.83
N LYS A 143 4.80 14.28 -8.56
CA LYS A 143 5.84 13.61 -9.35
C LYS A 143 5.34 12.95 -10.63
N ASN A 144 4.04 12.98 -10.89
CA ASN A 144 3.41 12.28 -12.02
C ASN A 144 3.70 10.76 -12.02
N TRP A 145 3.84 10.16 -10.84
CA TRP A 145 3.95 8.71 -10.66
C TRP A 145 2.58 8.05 -10.72
N SER A 146 2.56 6.73 -10.77
CA SER A 146 1.32 5.97 -10.77
C SER A 146 1.19 5.11 -9.52
N LEU A 147 -0.03 5.02 -8.99
CA LEU A 147 -0.39 4.19 -7.84
C LEU A 147 -1.70 3.48 -8.10
N TYR A 148 -1.73 2.19 -7.83
CA TYR A 148 -2.92 1.43 -7.53
C TYR A 148 -2.92 1.07 -6.04
N TYR A 149 -3.99 1.39 -5.33
CA TYR A 149 -4.17 1.02 -3.94
C TYR A 149 -5.55 0.40 -3.75
N GLN A 150 -5.64 -0.76 -3.10
CA GLN A 150 -6.90 -1.46 -2.85
C GLN A 150 -6.99 -1.96 -1.41
N SER A 151 -8.19 -1.92 -0.81
CA SER A 151 -8.56 -2.59 0.43
C SER A 151 -10.02 -3.00 0.37
N GLY A 152 -10.32 -4.27 0.60
CA GLY A 152 -11.63 -4.83 0.32
C GLY A 152 -11.96 -4.73 -1.17
N LYS A 153 -13.13 -4.17 -1.49
CA LYS A 153 -13.55 -3.84 -2.86
C LYS A 153 -13.26 -2.39 -3.26
N GLY A 154 -12.84 -1.53 -2.34
CA GLY A 154 -12.51 -0.15 -2.66
C GLY A 154 -11.10 -0.04 -3.27
N CYS A 155 -10.93 0.85 -4.25
CA CYS A 155 -9.62 1.15 -4.81
C CYS A 155 -9.42 2.64 -5.10
N CYS A 156 -8.17 3.07 -5.04
CA CYS A 156 -7.67 4.37 -5.48
C CYS A 156 -6.68 4.14 -6.62
N VAL A 157 -6.89 4.80 -7.74
CA VAL A 157 -5.96 4.79 -8.88
C VAL A 157 -5.48 6.21 -9.10
N ILE A 158 -4.16 6.38 -9.07
CA ILE A 158 -3.50 7.63 -9.44
C ILE A 158 -2.70 7.37 -10.71
N ASN A 159 -2.98 8.11 -11.76
CA ASN A 159 -2.26 8.03 -13.02
C ASN A 159 -2.36 9.36 -13.77
N ASN A 160 -1.25 9.84 -14.34
CA ASN A 160 -1.19 11.12 -15.03
C ASN A 160 -1.81 12.27 -14.21
N LYS A 161 -1.46 12.35 -12.92
CA LYS A 161 -1.98 13.31 -11.93
C LYS A 161 -3.49 13.21 -11.65
N ASN A 162 -4.22 12.35 -12.33
CA ASN A 162 -5.63 12.08 -12.05
C ASN A 162 -5.77 11.10 -10.90
N VAL A 163 -6.74 11.35 -10.03
CA VAL A 163 -7.07 10.48 -8.89
C VAL A 163 -8.50 9.98 -9.07
N ILE A 164 -8.67 8.68 -9.05
CA ILE A 164 -9.98 8.04 -9.20
C ILE A 164 -10.18 7.07 -8.03
N PHE A 165 -11.26 7.26 -7.28
CA PHE A 165 -11.75 6.31 -6.29
C PHE A 165 -12.88 5.48 -6.90
N ASN A 166 -12.73 4.16 -6.90
CA ASN A 166 -13.66 3.26 -7.56
C ASN A 166 -13.81 1.93 -6.78
N TYR A 167 -14.61 1.03 -7.32
CA TYR A 167 -14.71 -0.35 -6.87
C TYR A 167 -13.93 -1.26 -7.79
N SER A 168 -13.26 -2.24 -7.21
CA SER A 168 -12.66 -3.39 -7.91
C SER A 168 -13.67 -4.55 -7.93
N ASP A 169 -13.65 -5.33 -8.99
CA ASP A 169 -14.39 -6.60 -9.05
C ASP A 169 -13.79 -7.65 -8.11
N LEU A 170 -12.52 -7.46 -7.75
CA LEU A 170 -11.81 -8.32 -6.80
C LEU A 170 -12.05 -7.83 -5.37
N ASN A 171 -12.32 -8.75 -4.45
CA ASN A 171 -12.36 -8.47 -3.03
C ASN A 171 -11.11 -9.04 -2.37
N ILE A 172 -10.25 -8.19 -1.82
CA ILE A 172 -9.01 -8.61 -1.16
C ILE A 172 -9.11 -8.49 0.36
N ILE A 173 -8.33 -9.32 1.06
CA ILE A 173 -8.12 -9.20 2.51
C ILE A 173 -6.91 -8.28 2.72
N GLY A 174 -7.01 -7.33 3.66
CA GLY A 174 -5.94 -6.39 3.97
C GLY A 174 -5.84 -5.26 2.94
N CYS A 175 -4.60 -4.93 2.55
CA CYS A 175 -4.30 -3.87 1.61
C CYS A 175 -3.30 -4.31 0.55
N LEU A 176 -3.43 -3.77 -0.65
CA LEU A 176 -2.50 -3.92 -1.77
C LEU A 176 -2.15 -2.53 -2.30
N ALA A 177 -0.86 -2.25 -2.45
CA ALA A 177 -0.35 -1.05 -3.12
C ALA A 177 0.64 -1.44 -4.21
N ILE A 178 0.46 -0.88 -5.40
CA ILE A 178 1.36 -1.06 -6.54
C ILE A 178 1.78 0.33 -7.01
N PHE A 179 3.06 0.64 -6.86
CA PHE A 179 3.65 1.89 -7.34
C PHE A 179 4.42 1.68 -8.64
N VAL A 180 4.31 2.65 -9.53
CA VAL A 180 5.22 2.80 -10.65
C VAL A 180 5.82 4.21 -10.57
N PHE A 181 7.11 4.28 -10.24
CA PHE A 181 7.83 5.52 -9.96
C PHE A 181 8.42 6.20 -11.22
N ASP A 182 8.17 5.67 -12.39
CA ASP A 182 8.52 6.34 -13.64
C ASP A 182 7.30 7.10 -14.17
N GLY A 183 7.31 8.40 -13.94
CA GLY A 183 6.60 9.37 -14.74
C GLY A 183 7.53 10.04 -15.76
N GLY A 184 8.65 9.37 -16.08
CA GLY A 184 9.71 9.93 -16.87
C GLY A 184 9.26 10.28 -18.28
N GLU A 185 9.41 11.55 -18.64
CA GLU A 185 9.54 11.99 -20.00
C GLU A 185 10.58 11.08 -20.71
N LYS A 186 10.11 10.31 -21.70
CA LYS A 186 10.98 9.80 -22.75
C LYS A 186 11.08 10.83 -23.85
#